data_93fb9ca308883b2573534b0f7de489b4
#
_entry.id   93fb9ca308883b2573534b0f7de489b4
#
_cell.length_a   1.000
_cell.length_b   1.000
_cell.length_c   1.000
_cell.angle_alpha   90.00
_cell.angle_beta   90.00
_cell.angle_gamma   90.00
#
_symmetry.space_group_name_H-M   'P 1'
#
loop_
_entity.id
_entity.type
_entity.pdbx_description
1 polymer ?
#
loop_
_entity_poly.entity_id
_entity_poly.type
_entity_poly.pdbx_seq_one_letter_code
_entity_poly.pdbx_strand_id
1 'polypeptide(L)'
;MATHPKHIHFIGICGTAMGSTAVALRALGHNVSGSDSQVYPPMSDVLRDAGITVTEGYKPENLPPDADVYVVGNAISRGNAELEALLEKKLPYVSMAEMLKREVIQGKRSFVVSGTHGKTTTTTMLAWIFEHAGKNPGFMIGGVPENFESGARFTHSDLFVIEGDEYDTAYFDKRSKFFHYLPECAIVNNVEFDHADIFDDLDAILLSFRRFLNLVPRNGLVLINGDDPNCLSLREKCPAPLKTVGLGPACDLRIQITAATPESTMFSINGDPFEVPMVGEFNARNAAMCVAAARFAGLSDDEIRAGLVSFRGIRRRQQERGTTNGVTVIDDFGHHPTAIRETLRGLRQRYEGRRLWALFEPRSNTSRRNVLQDELID
;
A
#
# COMPACT_ATOMS: atom_id res chain seq x y z
N MET A 1 -19.68 -15.88 -1.59
CA MET A 1 -20.33 -16.75 -0.58
C MET A 1 -20.53 -15.90 0.66
N ALA A 2 -21.71 -15.90 1.27
CA ALA A 2 -21.91 -15.24 2.56
C ALA A 2 -21.07 -16.01 3.59
N THR A 3 -19.98 -15.44 4.05
CA THR A 3 -19.20 -15.98 5.15
C THR A 3 -20.04 -15.85 6.42
N HIS A 4 -20.20 -16.94 7.17
CA HIS A 4 -20.86 -16.86 8.47
C HIS A 4 -20.06 -15.86 9.36
N PRO A 5 -20.75 -15.01 10.15
CA PRO A 5 -20.09 -14.15 11.11
C PRO A 5 -19.12 -14.96 11.99
N LYS A 6 -17.87 -14.52 12.09
CA LYS A 6 -16.85 -15.12 12.96
C LYS A 6 -16.52 -14.19 14.10
N HIS A 7 -16.07 -14.73 15.22
CA HIS A 7 -15.42 -13.97 16.27
C HIS A 7 -13.91 -13.95 16.02
N ILE A 8 -13.38 -12.77 15.67
CA ILE A 8 -11.97 -12.55 15.33
C ILE A 8 -11.34 -11.67 16.44
N HIS A 9 -10.37 -12.23 17.15
CA HIS A 9 -9.66 -11.51 18.19
C HIS A 9 -8.28 -11.06 17.74
N PHE A 10 -7.94 -9.79 17.95
CA PHE A 10 -6.68 -9.18 17.54
C PHE A 10 -5.74 -8.95 18.72
N ILE A 11 -4.52 -9.47 18.67
CA ILE A 11 -3.44 -9.18 19.62
C ILE A 11 -2.56 -8.07 19.00
N GLY A 12 -2.58 -6.88 19.57
CA GLY A 12 -1.96 -5.67 19.03
C GLY A 12 -2.89 -4.87 18.10
N ILE A 13 -4.16 -4.70 18.51
CA ILE A 13 -5.23 -4.12 17.68
C ILE A 13 -5.05 -2.64 17.36
N CYS A 14 -4.38 -1.87 18.22
CA CYS A 14 -4.25 -0.41 18.07
C CYS A 14 -3.21 0.03 17.03
N GLY A 15 -2.46 -0.89 16.42
CA GLY A 15 -1.64 -0.59 15.26
C GLY A 15 -2.50 -0.10 14.08
N THR A 16 -2.05 0.91 13.33
CA THR A 16 -2.84 1.55 12.25
C THR A 16 -3.46 0.55 11.27
N ALA A 17 -2.67 -0.37 10.74
CA ALA A 17 -3.16 -1.38 9.80
C ALA A 17 -4.08 -2.41 10.47
N MET A 18 -3.75 -2.84 11.69
CA MET A 18 -4.54 -3.79 12.48
C MET A 18 -5.91 -3.19 12.81
N GLY A 19 -5.95 -1.97 13.34
CA GLY A 19 -7.19 -1.30 13.70
C GLY A 19 -8.09 -1.00 12.50
N SER A 20 -7.53 -0.50 11.40
CA SER A 20 -8.31 -0.28 10.17
C SER A 20 -8.90 -1.58 9.62
N THR A 21 -8.13 -2.68 9.69
CA THR A 21 -8.59 -4.02 9.31
C THR A 21 -9.71 -4.52 10.23
N ALA A 22 -9.56 -4.33 11.54
CA ALA A 22 -10.57 -4.70 12.54
C ALA A 22 -11.91 -3.98 12.30
N VAL A 23 -11.87 -2.67 12.04
CA VAL A 23 -13.05 -1.85 11.69
C VAL A 23 -13.71 -2.35 10.40
N ALA A 24 -12.92 -2.62 9.36
CA ALA A 24 -13.44 -3.09 8.08
C ALA A 24 -14.07 -4.49 8.18
N LEU A 25 -13.51 -5.39 9.00
CA LEU A 25 -14.11 -6.71 9.30
C LEU A 25 -15.40 -6.57 10.11
N ARG A 26 -15.44 -5.65 11.08
CA ARG A 26 -16.65 -5.35 11.85
C ARG A 26 -17.77 -4.86 10.92
N ALA A 27 -17.44 -3.99 9.96
CA ALA A 27 -18.38 -3.51 8.95
C ALA A 27 -18.89 -4.62 8.01
N LEU A 28 -18.10 -5.68 7.77
CA LEU A 28 -18.54 -6.89 7.05
C LEU A 28 -19.46 -7.80 7.87
N GLY A 29 -19.68 -7.50 9.16
CA GLY A 29 -20.58 -8.26 10.03
C GLY A 29 -19.88 -9.29 10.94
N HIS A 30 -18.56 -9.32 10.99
CA HIS A 30 -17.83 -10.15 11.95
C HIS A 30 -17.94 -9.59 13.37
N ASN A 31 -17.87 -10.46 14.40
CA ASN A 31 -17.61 -10.04 15.75
C ASN A 31 -16.10 -9.82 15.92
N VAL A 32 -15.70 -8.62 16.37
CA VAL A 32 -14.28 -8.25 16.48
C VAL A 32 -13.99 -7.75 17.87
N SER A 33 -12.92 -8.26 18.45
CA SER A 33 -12.36 -7.81 19.74
C SER A 33 -10.83 -7.78 19.66
N GLY A 34 -10.17 -7.23 20.64
CA GLY A 34 -8.71 -7.27 20.68
C GLY A 34 -8.10 -6.69 21.95
N SER A 35 -6.79 -6.83 22.04
CA SER A 35 -5.94 -6.33 23.11
C SER A 35 -4.81 -5.46 22.55
N ASP A 36 -4.35 -4.51 23.34
CA ASP A 36 -3.14 -3.73 23.06
C ASP A 36 -2.57 -3.15 24.35
N SER A 37 -1.25 -2.93 24.38
CA SER A 37 -0.59 -2.24 25.48
C SER A 37 -0.66 -0.71 25.37
N GLN A 38 -1.01 -0.18 24.19
CA GLN A 38 -1.04 1.24 23.88
C GLN A 38 -2.41 1.66 23.34
N VAL A 39 -3.38 1.79 24.25
CA VAL A 39 -4.77 2.14 23.92
C VAL A 39 -4.96 3.65 24.06
N TYR A 40 -4.62 4.43 23.02
CA TYR A 40 -4.76 5.88 23.02
C TYR A 40 -5.24 6.41 21.65
N PRO A 41 -5.82 7.64 21.60
CA PRO A 41 -6.24 8.27 20.36
C PRO A 41 -5.10 8.47 19.35
N PRO A 42 -5.38 8.43 18.01
CA PRO A 42 -6.71 8.38 17.42
C PRO A 42 -7.29 6.96 17.27
N MET A 43 -6.48 5.89 17.34
CA MET A 43 -6.95 4.54 17.01
C MET A 43 -7.93 3.98 18.04
N SER A 44 -7.75 4.28 19.33
CA SER A 44 -8.69 3.87 20.37
C SER A 44 -10.10 4.46 20.15
N ASP A 45 -10.18 5.70 19.67
CA ASP A 45 -11.46 6.34 19.36
C ASP A 45 -12.13 5.68 18.15
N VAL A 46 -11.36 5.43 17.08
CA VAL A 46 -11.85 4.75 15.86
C VAL A 46 -12.40 3.37 16.17
N LEU A 47 -11.72 2.58 16.99
CA LEU A 47 -12.17 1.24 17.41
C LEU A 47 -13.43 1.30 18.27
N ARG A 48 -13.46 2.21 19.26
CA ARG A 48 -14.63 2.45 20.12
C ARG A 48 -15.86 2.84 19.28
N ASP A 49 -15.71 3.79 18.38
CA ASP A 49 -16.79 4.30 17.52
C ASP A 49 -17.32 3.23 16.57
N ALA A 50 -16.48 2.26 16.20
CA ALA A 50 -16.88 1.05 15.46
C ALA A 50 -17.53 -0.04 16.35
N GLY A 51 -17.66 0.19 17.65
CA GLY A 51 -18.22 -0.79 18.60
C GLY A 51 -17.33 -2.01 18.83
N ILE A 52 -16.00 -1.83 18.73
CA ILE A 52 -15.01 -2.89 18.99
C ILE A 52 -14.49 -2.79 20.41
N THR A 53 -14.58 -3.89 21.17
CA THR A 53 -14.05 -3.97 22.52
C THR A 53 -12.54 -4.15 22.47
N VAL A 54 -11.81 -3.23 23.12
CA VAL A 54 -10.35 -3.28 23.26
C VAL A 54 -10.00 -3.43 24.74
N THR A 55 -9.19 -4.45 25.05
CA THR A 55 -8.67 -4.67 26.40
C THR A 55 -7.25 -4.12 26.51
N GLU A 56 -6.96 -3.32 27.52
CA GLU A 56 -5.64 -2.76 27.75
C GLU A 56 -4.70 -3.78 28.42
N GLY A 57 -3.48 -3.88 27.86
CA GLY A 57 -2.46 -4.84 28.30
C GLY A 57 -2.63 -6.21 27.66
N TYR A 58 -1.57 -7.03 27.75
CA TYR A 58 -1.53 -8.40 27.22
C TYR A 58 -1.56 -9.40 28.38
N LYS A 59 -2.67 -10.12 28.52
CA LYS A 59 -2.89 -11.12 29.57
C LYS A 59 -3.55 -12.38 29.04
N PRO A 60 -3.28 -13.57 29.61
CA PRO A 60 -3.92 -14.83 29.22
C PRO A 60 -5.45 -14.81 29.26
N GLU A 61 -6.03 -13.98 30.15
CA GLU A 61 -7.47 -13.83 30.35
C GLU A 61 -8.15 -13.03 29.23
N ASN A 62 -7.37 -12.28 28.44
CA ASN A 62 -7.89 -11.49 27.31
C ASN A 62 -8.31 -12.37 26.13
N LEU A 63 -7.84 -13.62 26.06
CA LEU A 63 -8.16 -14.56 24.99
C LEU A 63 -9.59 -15.06 25.12
N PRO A 64 -10.56 -14.61 24.27
CA PRO A 64 -11.95 -15.07 24.35
C PRO A 64 -12.01 -16.57 23.99
N PRO A 65 -12.65 -17.43 24.80
CA PRO A 65 -12.71 -18.86 24.53
C PRO A 65 -13.57 -19.22 23.30
N ASP A 66 -14.40 -18.32 22.85
CA ASP A 66 -15.31 -18.43 21.71
C ASP A 66 -14.79 -17.78 20.43
N ALA A 67 -13.54 -17.31 20.42
CA ALA A 67 -12.95 -16.77 19.19
C ALA A 67 -12.66 -17.88 18.18
N ASP A 68 -13.10 -17.66 16.93
CA ASP A 68 -12.83 -18.58 15.82
C ASP A 68 -11.37 -18.50 15.36
N VAL A 69 -10.75 -17.34 15.49
CA VAL A 69 -9.36 -17.10 15.08
C VAL A 69 -8.75 -15.91 15.82
N TYR A 70 -7.46 -16.03 16.13
CA TYR A 70 -6.65 -14.98 16.73
C TYR A 70 -5.69 -14.39 15.71
N VAL A 71 -5.72 -13.07 15.54
CA VAL A 71 -4.83 -12.36 14.61
C VAL A 71 -3.69 -11.74 15.38
N VAL A 72 -2.47 -12.21 15.13
CA VAL A 72 -1.26 -11.74 15.81
C VAL A 72 -0.60 -10.62 15.02
N GLY A 73 -0.47 -9.45 15.63
CA GLY A 73 0.18 -8.29 15.04
C GLY A 73 1.69 -8.49 14.82
N ASN A 74 2.26 -7.83 13.82
CA ASN A 74 3.69 -7.99 13.48
C ASN A 74 4.63 -7.53 14.60
N ALA A 75 4.23 -6.57 15.43
CA ALA A 75 5.01 -6.09 16.58
C ALA A 75 4.96 -7.05 17.78
N ILE A 76 4.08 -8.05 17.76
CA ILE A 76 3.94 -9.04 18.86
C ILE A 76 4.96 -10.15 18.65
N SER A 77 5.69 -10.49 19.71
CA SER A 77 6.75 -11.50 19.67
C SER A 77 6.76 -12.37 20.92
N ARG A 78 7.59 -13.41 20.92
CA ARG A 78 7.79 -14.30 22.07
C ARG A 78 8.11 -13.51 23.34
N GLY A 79 7.56 -13.96 24.46
CA GLY A 79 7.60 -13.27 25.74
C GLY A 79 6.36 -12.38 26.03
N ASN A 80 5.48 -12.16 25.03
CA ASN A 80 4.18 -11.54 25.26
C ASN A 80 3.24 -12.54 25.96
N ALA A 81 2.71 -12.18 27.14
CA ALA A 81 1.96 -13.12 27.99
C ALA A 81 0.70 -13.68 27.31
N GLU A 82 0.02 -12.89 26.52
CA GLU A 82 -1.18 -13.30 25.79
C GLU A 82 -0.82 -14.26 24.64
N LEU A 83 0.26 -13.94 23.90
CA LEU A 83 0.79 -14.81 22.86
C LEU A 83 1.28 -16.16 23.43
N GLU A 84 2.00 -16.17 24.56
CA GLU A 84 2.46 -17.41 25.17
C GLU A 84 1.26 -18.29 25.59
N ALA A 85 0.24 -17.71 26.19
CA ALA A 85 -0.98 -18.45 26.54
C ALA A 85 -1.73 -18.98 25.32
N LEU A 86 -1.75 -18.22 24.20
CA LEU A 86 -2.33 -18.65 22.93
C LEU A 86 -1.60 -19.91 22.39
N LEU A 87 -0.26 -19.91 22.45
CA LEU A 87 0.58 -21.02 22.00
C LEU A 87 0.43 -22.25 22.89
N GLU A 88 0.44 -22.09 24.21
CA GLU A 88 0.26 -23.16 25.21
C GLU A 88 -1.07 -23.88 25.03
N LYS A 89 -2.15 -23.09 24.81
CA LYS A 89 -3.50 -23.62 24.59
C LYS A 89 -3.71 -24.16 23.16
N LYS A 90 -2.74 -24.00 22.26
CA LYS A 90 -2.81 -24.39 20.84
C LYS A 90 -4.05 -23.83 20.11
N LEU A 91 -4.40 -22.58 20.42
CA LEU A 91 -5.53 -21.91 19.79
C LEU A 91 -5.24 -21.55 18.32
N PRO A 92 -6.27 -21.46 17.47
CA PRO A 92 -6.06 -21.17 16.04
C PRO A 92 -5.63 -19.71 15.83
N TYR A 93 -4.41 -19.47 15.34
CA TYR A 93 -3.91 -18.13 15.10
C TYR A 93 -3.34 -17.96 13.69
N VAL A 94 -3.36 -16.74 13.22
CA VAL A 94 -2.86 -16.31 11.91
C VAL A 94 -2.20 -14.93 12.03
N SER A 95 -1.40 -14.58 11.02
CA SER A 95 -1.01 -13.20 10.81
C SER A 95 -2.14 -12.37 10.20
N MET A 96 -2.04 -11.03 10.26
CA MET A 96 -2.99 -10.14 9.58
C MET A 96 -3.06 -10.42 8.07
N ALA A 97 -1.91 -10.64 7.41
CA ALA A 97 -1.87 -10.89 5.98
C ALA A 97 -2.54 -12.23 5.61
N GLU A 98 -2.36 -13.26 6.44
CA GLU A 98 -3.04 -14.54 6.23
C GLU A 98 -4.55 -14.46 6.51
N MET A 99 -4.96 -13.70 7.53
CA MET A 99 -6.37 -13.43 7.79
C MET A 99 -7.03 -12.72 6.59
N LEU A 100 -6.39 -11.67 6.05
CA LEU A 100 -6.85 -10.98 4.84
C LEU A 100 -6.98 -11.94 3.67
N LYS A 101 -6.00 -12.83 3.45
CA LYS A 101 -6.08 -13.86 2.42
C LYS A 101 -7.33 -14.71 2.54
N ARG A 102 -7.60 -15.23 3.75
CA ARG A 102 -8.68 -16.20 4.01
C ARG A 102 -10.07 -15.58 4.01
N GLU A 103 -10.22 -14.42 4.66
CA GLU A 103 -11.55 -13.86 4.93
C GLU A 103 -11.95 -12.77 3.92
N VAL A 104 -10.98 -12.16 3.21
CA VAL A 104 -11.26 -10.98 2.39
C VAL A 104 -10.89 -11.17 0.92
N ILE A 105 -9.69 -11.73 0.62
CA ILE A 105 -9.13 -11.74 -0.74
C ILE A 105 -9.52 -13.00 -1.51
N GLN A 106 -9.66 -14.13 -0.84
CA GLN A 106 -9.91 -15.40 -1.50
C GLN A 106 -11.18 -15.36 -2.35
N GLY A 107 -11.05 -15.71 -3.63
CA GLY A 107 -12.14 -15.67 -4.62
C GLY A 107 -12.37 -14.31 -5.26
N LYS A 108 -11.56 -13.29 -4.93
CA LYS A 108 -11.60 -11.97 -5.56
C LYS A 108 -10.47 -11.79 -6.58
N ARG A 109 -10.67 -10.83 -7.46
CA ARG A 109 -9.65 -10.29 -8.35
C ARG A 109 -8.78 -9.33 -7.55
N SER A 110 -7.61 -9.79 -7.11
CA SER A 110 -6.70 -9.00 -6.27
C SER A 110 -5.69 -8.23 -7.11
N PHE A 111 -5.65 -6.91 -6.92
CA PHE A 111 -4.70 -5.98 -7.53
C PHE A 111 -3.70 -5.58 -6.45
N VAL A 112 -2.48 -6.10 -6.55
CA VAL A 112 -1.43 -5.92 -5.54
C VAL A 112 -0.39 -4.94 -6.06
N VAL A 113 -0.25 -3.80 -5.38
CA VAL A 113 0.70 -2.74 -5.74
C VAL A 113 1.91 -2.81 -4.84
N SER A 114 3.05 -3.12 -5.40
CA SER A 114 4.33 -3.29 -4.70
C SER A 114 5.42 -2.37 -5.27
N GLY A 115 6.58 -2.39 -4.63
CA GLY A 115 7.75 -1.58 -4.98
C GLY A 115 8.24 -0.75 -3.80
N THR A 116 9.45 -0.25 -3.86
CA THR A 116 10.05 0.54 -2.79
C THR A 116 9.27 1.84 -2.56
N HIS A 117 8.86 2.52 -3.65
CA HIS A 117 8.15 3.81 -3.60
C HIS A 117 6.85 3.78 -4.41
N GLY A 118 5.97 4.75 -4.14
CA GLY A 118 4.74 4.96 -4.91
C GLY A 118 3.60 3.99 -4.59
N LYS A 119 3.81 2.95 -3.76
CA LYS A 119 2.78 1.96 -3.38
C LYS A 119 1.46 2.61 -2.98
N THR A 120 1.48 3.44 -1.95
CA THR A 120 0.28 4.09 -1.38
C THR A 120 -0.47 4.93 -2.42
N THR A 121 0.27 5.73 -3.20
CA THR A 121 -0.32 6.60 -4.23
C THR A 121 -0.99 5.78 -5.32
N THR A 122 -0.31 4.77 -5.85
CA THR A 122 -0.83 3.90 -6.90
C THR A 122 -2.03 3.07 -6.41
N THR A 123 -1.94 2.50 -5.20
CA THR A 123 -3.05 1.72 -4.60
C THR A 123 -4.30 2.59 -4.41
N THR A 124 -4.12 3.81 -3.86
CA THR A 124 -5.22 4.74 -3.63
C THR A 124 -5.86 5.19 -4.93
N MET A 125 -5.05 5.55 -5.91
CA MET A 125 -5.50 6.00 -7.22
C MET A 125 -6.27 4.89 -7.95
N LEU A 126 -5.77 3.65 -7.95
CA LEU A 126 -6.44 2.52 -8.57
C LEU A 126 -7.76 2.18 -7.87
N ALA A 127 -7.78 2.17 -6.54
CA ALA A 127 -9.00 1.97 -5.76
C ALA A 127 -10.05 3.05 -6.07
N TRP A 128 -9.60 4.31 -6.20
CA TRP A 128 -10.49 5.42 -6.55
C TRP A 128 -11.03 5.34 -7.98
N ILE A 129 -10.21 4.96 -8.97
CA ILE A 129 -10.66 4.74 -10.35
C ILE A 129 -11.79 3.69 -10.37
N PHE A 130 -11.62 2.57 -9.67
CA PHE A 130 -12.66 1.55 -9.57
C PHE A 130 -13.92 2.06 -8.85
N GLU A 131 -13.76 2.83 -7.77
CA GLU A 131 -14.87 3.43 -7.04
C GLU A 131 -15.66 4.38 -7.94
N HIS A 132 -14.95 5.30 -8.61
CA HIS A 132 -15.56 6.30 -9.49
C HIS A 132 -16.33 5.64 -10.65
N ALA A 133 -15.85 4.50 -11.15
CA ALA A 133 -16.52 3.67 -12.15
C ALA A 133 -17.66 2.80 -11.57
N GLY A 134 -18.07 3.00 -10.32
CA GLY A 134 -19.17 2.29 -9.67
C GLY A 134 -18.90 0.82 -9.33
N LYS A 135 -17.63 0.38 -9.33
CA LYS A 135 -17.25 -1.02 -9.05
C LYS A 135 -17.21 -1.36 -7.56
N ASN A 136 -17.31 -0.36 -6.66
CA ASN A 136 -17.32 -0.53 -5.20
C ASN A 136 -16.21 -1.48 -4.68
N PRO A 137 -14.92 -1.26 -4.99
CA PRO A 137 -13.85 -2.19 -4.64
C PRO A 137 -13.65 -2.30 -3.14
N GLY A 138 -13.21 -3.48 -2.67
CA GLY A 138 -12.51 -3.56 -1.40
C GLY A 138 -11.09 -3.05 -1.54
N PHE A 139 -10.53 -2.47 -0.48
CA PHE A 139 -9.15 -2.01 -0.50
C PHE A 139 -8.49 -2.00 0.88
N MET A 140 -7.15 -2.02 0.87
CA MET A 140 -6.32 -1.75 2.03
C MET A 140 -5.11 -0.89 1.62
N ILE A 141 -5.05 0.32 2.14
CA ILE A 141 -4.11 1.39 1.81
C ILE A 141 -3.35 1.78 3.07
N GLY A 142 -2.03 1.88 2.99
CA GLY A 142 -1.15 2.24 4.12
C GLY A 142 -1.11 3.74 4.46
N GLY A 143 -2.06 4.52 3.96
CA GLY A 143 -2.19 5.96 4.19
C GLY A 143 -3.62 6.38 4.45
N VAL A 144 -3.84 7.69 4.56
CA VAL A 144 -5.17 8.30 4.71
C VAL A 144 -5.56 8.93 3.37
N PRO A 145 -6.41 8.27 2.56
CA PRO A 145 -6.83 8.80 1.27
C PRO A 145 -7.76 10.01 1.44
N GLU A 146 -7.64 11.01 0.55
CA GLU A 146 -8.56 12.18 0.60
C GLU A 146 -9.89 11.91 -0.11
N ASN A 147 -9.98 10.86 -0.92
CA ASN A 147 -11.20 10.43 -1.60
C ASN A 147 -12.04 9.44 -0.78
N PHE A 148 -11.49 8.88 0.30
CA PHE A 148 -12.14 7.89 1.15
C PHE A 148 -12.09 8.31 2.61
N GLU A 149 -13.02 7.82 3.41
CA GLU A 149 -13.07 8.10 4.85
C GLU A 149 -12.04 7.28 5.65
N SER A 150 -11.57 6.16 5.10
CA SER A 150 -10.71 5.20 5.77
C SER A 150 -9.64 4.63 4.84
N GLY A 151 -8.52 4.18 5.39
CA GLY A 151 -7.48 3.45 4.68
C GLY A 151 -7.84 1.98 4.37
N ALA A 152 -8.89 1.44 4.94
CA ALA A 152 -9.36 0.08 4.65
C ALA A 152 -10.88 0.05 4.52
N ARG A 153 -11.36 -0.67 3.50
CA ARG A 153 -12.77 -0.95 3.29
C ARG A 153 -12.89 -2.34 2.65
N PHE A 154 -13.72 -3.19 3.24
CA PHE A 154 -14.01 -4.51 2.70
C PHE A 154 -15.45 -4.54 2.19
N THR A 155 -15.65 -5.04 0.98
CA THR A 155 -16.94 -5.05 0.29
C THR A 155 -17.22 -6.42 -0.29
N HIS A 156 -18.43 -6.63 -0.81
CA HIS A 156 -18.77 -7.85 -1.53
C HIS A 156 -18.40 -7.80 -3.02
N SER A 157 -17.80 -6.71 -3.50
CA SER A 157 -17.24 -6.62 -4.85
C SER A 157 -16.20 -7.71 -5.09
N ASP A 158 -16.09 -8.15 -6.33
CA ASP A 158 -15.03 -9.07 -6.77
C ASP A 158 -13.65 -8.41 -6.89
N LEU A 159 -13.58 -7.06 -6.88
CA LEU A 159 -12.32 -6.31 -6.95
C LEU A 159 -11.76 -6.00 -5.56
N PHE A 160 -10.46 -6.26 -5.39
CA PHE A 160 -9.73 -5.89 -4.19
C PHE A 160 -8.39 -5.26 -4.55
N VAL A 161 -8.08 -4.08 -3.99
CA VAL A 161 -6.82 -3.35 -4.23
C VAL A 161 -6.03 -3.24 -2.93
N ILE A 162 -4.78 -3.68 -2.94
CA ILE A 162 -3.97 -3.73 -1.71
C ILE A 162 -2.50 -3.35 -1.94
N GLU A 163 -1.90 -2.69 -0.96
CA GLU A 163 -0.46 -2.47 -0.94
C GLU A 163 0.29 -3.77 -0.68
N GLY A 164 1.15 -4.14 -1.61
CA GLY A 164 2.07 -5.25 -1.50
C GLY A 164 3.34 -4.85 -0.77
N ASP A 165 3.29 -4.89 0.56
CA ASP A 165 4.44 -4.57 1.40
C ASP A 165 5.45 -5.72 1.40
N GLU A 166 6.71 -5.41 1.15
CA GLU A 166 7.85 -6.32 1.18
C GLU A 166 8.30 -6.68 2.60
N TYR A 167 7.80 -5.98 3.62
CA TYR A 167 8.12 -6.24 5.01
C TYR A 167 7.59 -7.58 5.50
N ASP A 168 8.26 -8.19 6.48
CA ASP A 168 7.86 -9.47 7.07
C ASP A 168 6.43 -9.42 7.68
N THR A 169 5.81 -10.58 7.75
CA THR A 169 4.38 -10.72 8.05
C THR A 169 4.11 -10.75 9.55
N ALA A 170 4.87 -11.57 10.28
CA ALA A 170 4.74 -11.76 11.73
C ALA A 170 6.03 -12.38 12.30
N TYR A 171 6.13 -12.49 13.62
CA TYR A 171 7.28 -13.11 14.26
C TYR A 171 7.52 -14.58 13.81
N PHE A 172 6.45 -15.29 13.47
CA PHE A 172 6.45 -16.69 13.03
C PHE A 172 6.42 -16.85 11.50
N ASP A 173 6.19 -15.78 10.75
CA ASP A 173 6.22 -15.79 9.28
C ASP A 173 7.07 -14.59 8.79
N LYS A 174 8.30 -14.90 8.41
CA LYS A 174 9.29 -13.93 7.93
C LYS A 174 9.23 -13.66 6.44
N ARG A 175 8.20 -14.16 5.75
CA ARG A 175 7.95 -13.83 4.34
C ARG A 175 7.32 -12.44 4.24
N SER A 176 7.58 -11.76 3.13
CA SER A 176 6.92 -10.51 2.78
C SER A 176 5.40 -10.65 2.73
N LYS A 177 4.65 -9.64 3.17
CA LYS A 177 3.18 -9.68 3.25
C LYS A 177 2.50 -9.97 1.93
N PHE A 178 3.06 -9.50 0.80
CA PHE A 178 2.48 -9.71 -0.52
C PHE A 178 2.36 -11.18 -0.93
N PHE A 179 3.08 -12.12 -0.30
CA PHE A 179 2.91 -13.56 -0.55
C PHE A 179 1.52 -14.09 -0.20
N HIS A 180 0.80 -13.38 0.64
CA HIS A 180 -0.54 -13.75 1.07
C HIS A 180 -1.66 -13.18 0.17
N TYR A 181 -1.37 -12.25 -0.75
CA TYR A 181 -2.40 -11.41 -1.36
C TYR A 181 -2.99 -11.94 -2.67
N LEU A 182 -2.62 -13.17 -3.11
CA LEU A 182 -3.19 -13.86 -4.27
C LEU A 182 -3.34 -12.97 -5.51
N PRO A 183 -2.27 -12.34 -6.03
CA PRO A 183 -2.37 -11.33 -7.07
C PRO A 183 -2.94 -11.90 -8.38
N GLU A 184 -4.03 -11.33 -8.92
CA GLU A 184 -4.42 -11.46 -10.31
C GLU A 184 -3.71 -10.42 -11.17
N CYS A 185 -3.54 -9.21 -10.63
CA CYS A 185 -2.70 -8.17 -11.21
C CYS A 185 -1.64 -7.75 -10.18
N ALA A 186 -0.37 -7.86 -10.55
CA ALA A 186 0.75 -7.37 -9.77
C ALA A 186 1.38 -6.15 -10.41
N ILE A 187 1.54 -5.06 -9.64
CA ILE A 187 2.22 -3.84 -10.06
C ILE A 187 3.53 -3.74 -9.25
N VAL A 188 4.66 -3.52 -9.93
CA VAL A 188 5.96 -3.25 -9.31
C VAL A 188 6.44 -1.88 -9.78
N ASN A 189 6.29 -0.86 -8.94
CA ASN A 189 6.60 0.53 -9.28
C ASN A 189 8.11 0.78 -9.44
N ASN A 190 8.91 0.16 -8.61
CA ASN A 190 10.39 0.24 -8.58
C ASN A 190 10.93 -0.78 -7.59
N VAL A 191 12.22 -1.10 -7.71
CA VAL A 191 12.92 -1.95 -6.75
C VAL A 191 14.27 -1.34 -6.42
N GLU A 192 14.40 -0.80 -5.21
CA GLU A 192 15.64 -0.25 -4.67
C GLU A 192 15.96 -0.91 -3.33
N PHE A 193 17.21 -0.75 -2.86
CA PHE A 193 17.58 -1.29 -1.57
C PHE A 193 16.95 -0.47 -0.44
N ASP A 194 16.06 -1.09 0.31
CA ASP A 194 15.44 -0.55 1.52
C ASP A 194 15.22 -1.70 2.52
N HIS A 195 14.72 -1.39 3.71
CA HIS A 195 14.46 -2.39 4.75
C HIS A 195 15.71 -3.20 5.15
N ALA A 196 16.84 -2.50 5.37
CA ALA A 196 18.12 -3.09 5.76
C ALA A 196 18.10 -3.83 7.11
N ASP A 197 16.96 -3.84 7.82
CA ASP A 197 16.71 -4.63 9.03
C ASP A 197 16.21 -6.05 8.72
N ILE A 198 15.73 -6.32 7.51
CA ILE A 198 15.20 -7.63 7.11
C ILE A 198 15.81 -8.20 5.81
N PHE A 199 16.44 -7.36 4.98
CA PHE A 199 17.14 -7.79 3.78
C PHE A 199 18.63 -7.43 3.87
N ASP A 200 19.49 -8.38 3.55
CA ASP A 200 20.94 -8.21 3.60
C ASP A 200 21.43 -7.35 2.41
N ASP A 201 20.81 -7.51 1.24
CA ASP A 201 21.21 -6.84 0.00
C ASP A 201 20.04 -6.72 -1.00
N LEU A 202 20.31 -6.06 -2.13
CA LEU A 202 19.35 -5.91 -3.22
C LEU A 202 18.94 -7.25 -3.86
N ASP A 203 19.84 -8.22 -3.93
CA ASP A 203 19.55 -9.53 -4.53
C ASP A 203 18.51 -10.30 -3.70
N ALA A 204 18.55 -10.18 -2.36
CA ALA A 204 17.55 -10.74 -1.47
C ALA A 204 16.15 -10.11 -1.73
N ILE A 205 16.10 -8.79 -1.95
CA ILE A 205 14.86 -8.09 -2.32
C ILE A 205 14.36 -8.57 -3.69
N LEU A 206 15.22 -8.61 -4.71
CA LEU A 206 14.89 -9.09 -6.05
C LEU A 206 14.38 -10.54 -6.03
N LEU A 207 14.98 -11.39 -5.20
CA LEU A 207 14.51 -12.77 -5.02
C LEU A 207 13.09 -12.80 -4.43
N SER A 208 12.78 -11.93 -3.47
CA SER A 208 11.44 -11.80 -2.89
C SER A 208 10.43 -11.37 -3.96
N PHE A 209 10.76 -10.35 -4.78
CA PHE A 209 9.88 -9.92 -5.87
C PHE A 209 9.70 -11.00 -6.95
N ARG A 210 10.75 -11.75 -7.35
CA ARG A 210 10.61 -12.87 -8.27
C ARG A 210 9.65 -13.93 -7.75
N ARG A 211 9.74 -14.28 -6.46
CA ARG A 211 8.82 -15.20 -5.80
C ARG A 211 7.39 -14.67 -5.78
N PHE A 212 7.22 -13.38 -5.52
CA PHE A 212 5.91 -12.71 -5.58
C PHE A 212 5.28 -12.80 -6.97
N LEU A 213 6.02 -12.48 -8.03
CA LEU A 213 5.51 -12.55 -9.41
C LEU A 213 5.15 -13.98 -9.84
N ASN A 214 5.77 -15.01 -9.24
CA ASN A 214 5.40 -16.41 -9.47
C ASN A 214 4.01 -16.79 -8.92
N LEU A 215 3.40 -15.94 -8.11
CA LEU A 215 2.02 -16.13 -7.62
C LEU A 215 0.96 -15.64 -8.60
N VAL A 216 1.35 -14.81 -9.58
CA VAL A 216 0.42 -14.29 -10.59
C VAL A 216 0.03 -15.41 -11.56
N PRO A 217 -1.27 -15.69 -11.75
CA PRO A 217 -1.71 -16.76 -12.62
C PRO A 217 -1.47 -16.43 -14.10
N ARG A 218 -1.48 -17.44 -14.97
CA ARG A 218 -1.22 -17.28 -16.42
C ARG A 218 -2.24 -16.39 -17.13
N ASN A 219 -3.43 -16.24 -16.60
CA ASN A 219 -4.48 -15.33 -17.08
C ASN A 219 -4.46 -13.97 -16.35
N GLY A 220 -3.49 -13.75 -15.46
CA GLY A 220 -3.26 -12.50 -14.77
C GLY A 220 -2.40 -11.52 -15.58
N LEU A 221 -1.96 -10.46 -14.91
CA LEU A 221 -1.10 -9.42 -15.50
C LEU A 221 -0.02 -8.97 -14.52
N VAL A 222 1.19 -8.82 -15.01
CA VAL A 222 2.29 -8.15 -14.28
C VAL A 222 2.61 -6.83 -14.98
N LEU A 223 2.65 -5.75 -14.22
CA LEU A 223 3.06 -4.43 -14.66
C LEU A 223 4.34 -4.04 -13.91
N ILE A 224 5.41 -3.74 -14.64
CA ILE A 224 6.68 -3.31 -14.06
C ILE A 224 7.13 -1.97 -14.63
N ASN A 225 7.89 -1.22 -13.84
CA ASN A 225 8.55 -0.01 -14.32
C ASN A 225 9.63 -0.36 -15.34
N GLY A 226 9.42 0.06 -16.60
CA GLY A 226 10.35 -0.19 -17.70
C GLY A 226 11.55 0.75 -17.73
N ASP A 227 11.57 1.78 -16.87
CA ASP A 227 12.70 2.69 -16.72
C ASP A 227 13.63 2.25 -15.57
N ASP A 228 13.24 1.25 -14.77
CA ASP A 228 14.00 0.73 -13.64
C ASP A 228 14.70 -0.58 -14.03
N PRO A 229 16.04 -0.63 -14.05
CA PRO A 229 16.80 -1.82 -14.41
C PRO A 229 16.55 -2.99 -13.46
N ASN A 230 16.28 -2.73 -12.17
CA ASN A 230 15.97 -3.78 -11.20
C ASN A 230 14.61 -4.41 -11.50
N CYS A 231 13.60 -3.59 -11.83
CA CYS A 231 12.31 -4.10 -12.31
C CYS A 231 12.46 -4.92 -13.60
N LEU A 232 13.25 -4.44 -14.56
CA LEU A 232 13.49 -5.16 -15.82
C LEU A 232 14.13 -6.54 -15.60
N SER A 233 14.99 -6.69 -14.58
CA SER A 233 15.59 -7.98 -14.21
C SER A 233 14.58 -9.04 -13.76
N LEU A 234 13.37 -8.63 -13.39
CA LEU A 234 12.29 -9.53 -12.97
C LEU A 234 11.59 -10.20 -14.17
N ARG A 235 11.80 -9.69 -15.41
CA ARG A 235 11.10 -10.13 -16.61
C ARG A 235 11.41 -11.58 -16.99
N GLU A 236 12.66 -12.01 -16.85
CA GLU A 236 13.17 -13.28 -17.43
C GLU A 236 12.44 -14.54 -16.92
N LYS A 237 11.90 -14.52 -15.71
CA LYS A 237 11.29 -15.69 -15.06
C LYS A 237 9.83 -15.46 -14.64
N CYS A 238 9.18 -14.46 -15.23
CA CYS A 238 7.78 -14.18 -14.93
C CYS A 238 6.87 -15.16 -15.70
N PRO A 239 6.03 -15.97 -15.01
CA PRO A 239 5.17 -16.96 -15.67
C PRO A 239 3.89 -16.36 -16.27
N ALA A 240 3.52 -15.15 -15.84
CA ALA A 240 2.32 -14.44 -16.29
C ALA A 240 2.64 -13.44 -17.42
N PRO A 241 1.64 -13.00 -18.20
CA PRO A 241 1.78 -11.87 -19.12
C PRO A 241 2.34 -10.64 -18.38
N LEU A 242 3.42 -10.07 -18.94
CA LEU A 242 4.11 -8.95 -18.33
C LEU A 242 4.18 -7.79 -19.34
N LYS A 243 3.90 -6.58 -18.85
CA LYS A 243 4.08 -5.33 -19.61
C LYS A 243 4.95 -4.35 -18.84
N THR A 244 5.84 -3.70 -19.56
CA THR A 244 6.66 -2.60 -19.06
C THR A 244 5.93 -1.26 -19.25
N VAL A 245 5.94 -0.42 -18.21
CA VAL A 245 5.31 0.92 -18.21
C VAL A 245 6.40 1.94 -17.89
N GLY A 246 6.61 2.95 -18.71
CA GLY A 246 7.65 3.95 -18.48
C GLY A 246 7.79 4.98 -19.59
N LEU A 247 8.74 5.91 -19.41
CA LEU A 247 9.04 6.97 -20.38
C LEU A 247 9.98 6.47 -21.50
N GLY A 248 10.76 5.42 -21.21
CA GLY A 248 11.71 4.85 -22.15
C GLY A 248 11.06 4.35 -23.44
N PRO A 249 11.72 4.51 -24.60
CA PRO A 249 11.16 4.14 -25.90
C PRO A 249 10.93 2.63 -26.07
N ALA A 250 11.56 1.80 -25.24
CA ALA A 250 11.44 0.35 -25.27
C ALA A 250 10.29 -0.19 -24.39
N CYS A 251 9.55 0.67 -23.69
CA CYS A 251 8.43 0.27 -22.86
C CYS A 251 7.23 -0.18 -23.71
N ASP A 252 6.56 -1.27 -23.29
CA ASP A 252 5.33 -1.75 -23.94
C ASP A 252 4.20 -0.72 -23.87
N LEU A 253 4.12 -0.02 -22.73
CA LEU A 253 3.22 1.09 -22.47
C LEU A 253 4.05 2.35 -22.25
N ARG A 254 4.33 3.04 -23.34
CA ARG A 254 5.20 4.23 -23.34
C ARG A 254 4.44 5.46 -22.89
N ILE A 255 4.96 6.10 -21.84
CA ILE A 255 4.48 7.38 -21.34
C ILE A 255 5.18 8.52 -22.07
N GLN A 256 4.42 9.55 -22.46
CA GLN A 256 4.94 10.82 -22.94
C GLN A 256 4.27 11.94 -22.17
N ILE A 257 5.05 12.74 -21.46
CA ILE A 257 4.53 13.95 -20.79
C ILE A 257 4.23 14.97 -21.88
N THR A 258 2.98 15.39 -22.00
CA THR A 258 2.51 16.33 -23.03
C THR A 258 2.41 17.76 -22.52
N ALA A 259 2.07 17.93 -21.24
CA ALA A 259 2.08 19.21 -20.56
C ALA A 259 2.17 19.00 -19.05
N ALA A 260 2.61 20.03 -18.34
CA ALA A 260 2.65 20.04 -16.88
C ALA A 260 2.25 21.45 -16.38
N THR A 261 1.35 21.47 -15.40
CA THR A 261 0.92 22.68 -14.70
C THR A 261 1.37 22.60 -13.23
N PRO A 262 1.19 23.66 -12.44
CA PRO A 262 1.43 23.57 -10.99
C PRO A 262 0.51 22.59 -10.26
N GLU A 263 -0.63 22.21 -10.83
CA GLU A 263 -1.66 21.36 -10.22
C GLU A 263 -1.75 19.96 -10.81
N SER A 264 -1.36 19.78 -12.09
CA SER A 264 -1.56 18.52 -12.79
C SER A 264 -0.43 18.18 -13.77
N THR A 265 -0.36 16.89 -14.13
CA THR A 265 0.50 16.39 -15.20
C THR A 265 -0.37 15.74 -16.27
N MET A 266 -0.27 16.26 -17.51
CA MET A 266 -0.89 15.68 -18.70
C MET A 266 0.11 14.75 -19.38
N PHE A 267 -0.34 13.56 -19.75
CA PHE A 267 0.51 12.56 -20.38
C PHE A 267 -0.30 11.71 -21.37
N SER A 268 0.39 11.02 -22.26
CA SER A 268 -0.22 9.98 -23.08
C SER A 268 0.42 8.63 -22.83
N ILE A 269 -0.34 7.57 -23.05
CA ILE A 269 0.15 6.18 -23.08
C ILE A 269 -0.08 5.65 -24.50
N ASN A 270 1.02 5.43 -25.24
CA ASN A 270 0.97 5.00 -26.64
C ASN A 270 0.08 5.91 -27.53
N GLY A 271 -0.02 7.20 -27.17
CA GLY A 271 -0.82 8.20 -27.89
C GLY A 271 -2.17 8.53 -27.24
N ASP A 272 -2.72 7.66 -26.37
CA ASP A 272 -3.98 7.92 -25.65
C ASP A 272 -3.77 8.93 -24.52
N PRO A 273 -4.49 10.07 -24.47
CA PRO A 273 -4.26 11.13 -23.51
C PRO A 273 -4.92 10.86 -22.15
N PHE A 274 -4.20 11.23 -21.08
CA PHE A 274 -4.65 11.19 -19.69
C PHE A 274 -4.15 12.41 -18.92
N GLU A 275 -4.78 12.70 -17.79
CA GLU A 275 -4.39 13.73 -16.85
C GLU A 275 -4.47 13.20 -15.42
N VAL A 276 -3.49 13.55 -14.58
CA VAL A 276 -3.51 13.29 -13.15
C VAL A 276 -3.32 14.61 -12.40
N PRO A 277 -4.17 14.95 -11.39
CA PRO A 277 -4.06 16.19 -10.60
C PRO A 277 -2.93 16.09 -9.57
N MET A 278 -1.77 15.72 -10.01
CA MET A 278 -0.52 15.62 -9.25
C MET A 278 0.65 16.00 -10.15
N VAL A 279 1.69 16.58 -9.55
CA VAL A 279 2.88 17.02 -10.30
C VAL A 279 3.98 15.95 -10.27
N GLY A 280 4.79 15.92 -11.33
CA GLY A 280 5.99 15.10 -11.44
C GLY A 280 5.80 13.83 -12.28
N GLU A 281 6.87 13.46 -12.99
CA GLU A 281 6.92 12.28 -13.87
C GLU A 281 6.60 10.97 -13.14
N PHE A 282 7.01 10.85 -11.88
CA PHE A 282 6.74 9.66 -11.08
C PHE A 282 5.22 9.49 -10.80
N ASN A 283 4.46 10.58 -10.67
CA ASN A 283 3.02 10.52 -10.53
C ASN A 283 2.32 10.18 -11.85
N ALA A 284 2.83 10.65 -12.99
CA ALA A 284 2.38 10.20 -14.30
C ALA A 284 2.63 8.70 -14.50
N ARG A 285 3.79 8.18 -14.03
CA ARG A 285 4.08 6.74 -14.05
C ARG A 285 3.13 5.95 -13.15
N ASN A 286 2.91 6.42 -11.91
CA ASN A 286 1.93 5.80 -11.00
C ASN A 286 0.53 5.76 -11.64
N ALA A 287 0.10 6.86 -12.29
CA ALA A 287 -1.18 6.92 -13.00
C ALA A 287 -1.22 5.97 -14.20
N ALA A 288 -0.13 5.87 -14.97
CA ALA A 288 -0.05 4.95 -16.11
C ALA A 288 -0.14 3.47 -15.68
N MET A 289 0.47 3.10 -14.53
CA MET A 289 0.28 1.77 -13.92
C MET A 289 -1.19 1.53 -13.60
N CYS A 290 -1.87 2.53 -13.01
CA CYS A 290 -3.30 2.44 -12.70
C CYS A 290 -4.16 2.30 -13.98
N VAL A 291 -3.86 3.06 -15.05
CA VAL A 291 -4.54 2.95 -16.34
C VAL A 291 -4.42 1.53 -16.90
N ALA A 292 -3.21 0.98 -16.91
CA ALA A 292 -2.98 -0.37 -17.41
C ALA A 292 -3.72 -1.44 -16.60
N ALA A 293 -3.71 -1.32 -15.27
CA ALA A 293 -4.43 -2.22 -14.36
C ALA A 293 -5.96 -2.10 -14.50
N ALA A 294 -6.48 -0.87 -14.64
CA ALA A 294 -7.91 -0.62 -14.82
C ALA A 294 -8.41 -1.13 -16.19
N ARG A 295 -7.63 -0.95 -17.27
CA ARG A 295 -7.91 -1.57 -18.58
C ARG A 295 -7.95 -3.11 -18.48
N PHE A 296 -7.04 -3.72 -17.73
CA PHE A 296 -7.05 -5.16 -17.48
C PHE A 296 -8.28 -5.60 -16.66
N ALA A 297 -8.77 -4.75 -15.76
CA ALA A 297 -10.04 -4.98 -15.06
C ALA A 297 -11.27 -4.85 -15.95
N GLY A 298 -11.14 -4.30 -17.17
CA GLY A 298 -12.22 -4.14 -18.13
C GLY A 298 -12.90 -2.76 -18.12
N LEU A 299 -12.27 -1.74 -17.51
CA LEU A 299 -12.77 -0.36 -17.58
C LEU A 299 -12.45 0.26 -18.95
N SER A 300 -13.34 1.11 -19.42
CA SER A 300 -13.10 1.98 -20.58
C SER A 300 -12.16 3.14 -20.22
N ASP A 301 -11.51 3.69 -21.22
CA ASP A 301 -10.62 4.84 -21.02
C ASP A 301 -11.36 6.08 -20.50
N ASP A 302 -12.62 6.25 -20.83
CA ASP A 302 -13.43 7.38 -20.32
C ASP A 302 -13.74 7.23 -18.84
N GLU A 303 -14.05 6.02 -18.36
CA GLU A 303 -14.20 5.74 -16.92
C GLU A 303 -12.88 5.99 -16.17
N ILE A 304 -11.76 5.57 -16.76
CA ILE A 304 -10.43 5.75 -16.19
C ILE A 304 -10.06 7.24 -16.13
N ARG A 305 -10.26 8.01 -17.21
CA ARG A 305 -9.99 9.46 -17.25
C ARG A 305 -10.80 10.21 -16.20
N ALA A 306 -12.10 9.90 -16.10
CA ALA A 306 -12.97 10.54 -15.11
C ALA A 306 -12.52 10.25 -13.66
N GLY A 307 -12.12 9.00 -13.38
CA GLY A 307 -11.56 8.61 -12.09
C GLY A 307 -10.24 9.33 -11.80
N LEU A 308 -9.32 9.41 -12.75
CA LEU A 308 -8.03 10.08 -12.57
C LEU A 308 -8.19 11.57 -12.26
N VAL A 309 -8.96 12.31 -13.07
CA VAL A 309 -9.14 13.76 -12.89
C VAL A 309 -9.81 14.11 -11.56
N SER A 310 -10.65 13.22 -11.01
CA SER A 310 -11.33 13.42 -9.72
C SER A 310 -10.49 12.95 -8.51
N PHE A 311 -9.28 12.47 -8.71
CA PHE A 311 -8.41 12.02 -7.62
C PHE A 311 -7.92 13.19 -6.78
N ARG A 312 -8.04 13.10 -5.45
CA ARG A 312 -7.69 14.19 -4.51
C ARG A 312 -6.35 13.99 -3.81
N GLY A 313 -5.69 12.85 -4.03
CA GLY A 313 -4.43 12.53 -3.37
C GLY A 313 -4.58 11.82 -2.02
N ILE A 314 -3.51 11.88 -1.25
CA ILE A 314 -3.36 11.17 0.04
C ILE A 314 -2.69 12.13 1.01
N ARG A 315 -3.11 12.12 2.25
CA ARG A 315 -2.45 12.90 3.31
C ARG A 315 -0.97 12.55 3.40
N ARG A 316 -0.16 13.58 3.60
CA ARG A 316 1.29 13.47 3.69
C ARG A 316 1.96 12.92 2.41
N ARG A 317 1.37 13.17 1.24
CA ARG A 317 1.97 12.95 -0.08
C ARG A 317 1.86 14.24 -0.88
N GLN A 318 2.90 15.08 -0.86
CA GLN A 318 2.92 16.44 -1.39
C GLN A 318 1.73 17.28 -0.89
N GLN A 319 1.27 17.02 0.33
CA GLN A 319 0.11 17.66 0.91
C GLN A 319 0.40 19.09 1.32
N GLU A 320 -0.29 20.06 0.72
CA GLU A 320 -0.26 21.45 1.19
C GLU A 320 -1.03 21.55 2.51
N ARG A 321 -0.32 21.96 3.58
CA ARG A 321 -0.90 22.15 4.92
C ARG A 321 -1.45 23.56 5.10
N GLY A 322 -1.04 24.50 4.27
CA GLY A 322 -1.47 25.87 4.26
C GLY A 322 -0.35 26.85 3.95
N THR A 323 -0.73 28.13 3.77
CA THR A 323 0.19 29.23 3.51
C THR A 323 0.01 30.32 4.57
N THR A 324 1.10 30.74 5.22
CA THR A 324 1.11 31.84 6.19
C THR A 324 2.33 32.73 5.95
N ASN A 325 2.15 34.05 5.99
CA ASN A 325 3.21 35.04 5.75
C ASN A 325 4.03 34.80 4.46
N GLY A 326 3.38 34.30 3.39
CA GLY A 326 4.04 33.94 2.13
C GLY A 326 4.81 32.64 2.12
N VAL A 327 4.82 31.89 3.24
CA VAL A 327 5.44 30.57 3.36
C VAL A 327 4.36 29.51 3.21
N THR A 328 4.50 28.64 2.19
CA THR A 328 3.65 27.48 1.99
C THR A 328 4.32 26.27 2.63
N VAL A 329 3.58 25.54 3.47
CA VAL A 329 4.05 24.33 4.15
C VAL A 329 3.52 23.10 3.43
N ILE A 330 4.43 22.23 3.00
CA ILE A 330 4.13 20.96 2.33
C ILE A 330 4.57 19.80 3.25
N ASP A 331 3.69 18.85 3.48
CA ASP A 331 3.97 17.63 4.23
C ASP A 331 4.10 16.43 3.26
N ASP A 332 5.25 15.75 3.32
CA ASP A 332 5.50 14.55 2.53
C ASP A 332 6.09 13.43 3.41
N PHE A 333 5.75 12.21 3.11
CA PHE A 333 6.21 11.02 3.84
C PHE A 333 7.46 10.36 3.21
N GLY A 334 8.03 10.96 2.18
CA GLY A 334 9.26 10.49 1.54
C GLY A 334 10.39 10.32 2.56
N HIS A 335 11.00 9.15 2.59
CA HIS A 335 12.08 8.81 3.53
C HIS A 335 13.26 8.09 2.87
N HIS A 336 13.14 7.76 1.60
CA HIS A 336 14.20 7.22 0.76
C HIS A 336 14.76 8.34 -0.16
N PRO A 337 16.08 8.39 -0.45
CA PRO A 337 16.69 9.44 -1.25
C PRO A 337 16.00 9.69 -2.58
N THR A 338 15.70 8.62 -3.33
CA THR A 338 14.99 8.71 -4.62
C THR A 338 13.61 9.34 -4.46
N ALA A 339 12.82 8.94 -3.47
CA ALA A 339 11.50 9.51 -3.24
C ALA A 339 11.57 11.00 -2.87
N ILE A 340 12.55 11.39 -2.04
CA ILE A 340 12.79 12.79 -1.67
C ILE A 340 13.17 13.61 -2.91
N ARG A 341 14.10 13.12 -3.72
CA ARG A 341 14.57 13.77 -4.96
C ARG A 341 13.41 13.99 -5.93
N GLU A 342 12.59 12.97 -6.18
CA GLU A 342 11.44 13.08 -7.08
C GLU A 342 10.37 14.03 -6.55
N THR A 343 10.10 14.02 -5.24
CA THR A 343 9.20 14.98 -4.58
C THR A 343 9.71 16.41 -4.74
N LEU A 344 10.99 16.65 -4.48
CA LEU A 344 11.58 18.00 -4.61
C LEU A 344 11.57 18.50 -6.06
N ARG A 345 11.81 17.62 -7.04
CA ARG A 345 11.69 17.95 -8.47
C ARG A 345 10.26 18.36 -8.84
N GLY A 346 9.26 17.60 -8.41
CA GLY A 346 7.85 17.94 -8.62
C GLY A 346 7.46 19.25 -7.94
N LEU A 347 7.91 19.48 -6.70
CA LEU A 347 7.66 20.73 -5.98
C LEU A 347 8.38 21.94 -6.60
N ARG A 348 9.58 21.75 -7.17
CA ARG A 348 10.29 22.79 -7.90
C ARG A 348 9.50 23.24 -9.12
N GLN A 349 8.88 22.32 -9.84
CA GLN A 349 8.00 22.61 -10.97
C GLN A 349 6.72 23.32 -10.51
N ARG A 350 6.09 22.84 -9.43
CA ARG A 350 4.85 23.44 -8.88
C ARG A 350 5.06 24.86 -8.34
N TYR A 351 6.22 25.14 -7.76
CA TYR A 351 6.56 26.41 -7.14
C TYR A 351 7.76 27.07 -7.82
N GLU A 352 7.68 27.22 -9.15
CA GLU A 352 8.73 27.84 -9.95
C GLU A 352 9.08 29.24 -9.41
N GLY A 353 10.37 29.56 -9.37
CA GLY A 353 10.89 30.84 -8.86
C GLY A 353 10.82 31.03 -7.34
N ARG A 354 10.16 30.17 -6.59
CA ARG A 354 10.13 30.23 -5.11
C ARG A 354 11.31 29.51 -4.50
N ARG A 355 11.78 30.00 -3.36
CA ARG A 355 12.80 29.31 -2.56
C ARG A 355 12.19 28.08 -1.89
N LEU A 356 12.79 26.90 -2.07
CA LEU A 356 12.42 25.66 -1.38
C LEU A 356 13.35 25.43 -0.18
N TRP A 357 12.75 25.05 0.94
CA TRP A 357 13.43 24.56 2.13
C TRP A 357 12.97 23.12 2.37
N ALA A 358 13.90 22.16 2.29
CA ALA A 358 13.62 20.78 2.64
C ALA A 358 14.05 20.54 4.10
N LEU A 359 13.11 20.11 4.94
CA LEU A 359 13.36 19.71 6.32
C LEU A 359 13.11 18.20 6.40
N PHE A 360 14.17 17.45 6.66
CA PHE A 360 14.13 15.99 6.71
C PHE A 360 14.42 15.47 8.12
N GLU A 361 13.56 14.57 8.61
CA GLU A 361 13.78 13.84 9.87
C GLU A 361 13.86 12.33 9.56
N PRO A 362 15.02 11.67 9.74
CA PRO A 362 15.18 10.25 9.52
C PRO A 362 14.41 9.45 10.59
N ARG A 363 13.34 8.75 10.18
CA ARG A 363 12.50 7.94 11.08
C ARG A 363 12.48 6.46 10.75
N SER A 364 12.68 6.07 9.47
CA SER A 364 12.70 4.66 9.08
C SER A 364 13.94 3.95 9.62
N ASN A 365 13.85 2.63 9.80
CA ASN A 365 14.99 1.83 10.25
C ASN A 365 16.18 1.97 9.32
N THR A 366 15.96 2.03 8.00
CA THR A 366 17.03 2.20 7.00
C THR A 366 17.63 3.61 7.05
N SER A 367 16.79 4.66 7.11
CA SER A 367 17.27 6.06 7.12
C SER A 367 18.02 6.45 8.40
N ARG A 368 17.88 5.68 9.48
CA ARG A 368 18.65 5.86 10.73
C ARG A 368 20.01 5.16 10.72
N ARG A 369 20.27 4.34 9.70
CA ARG A 369 21.57 3.67 9.50
C ARG A 369 22.39 4.43 8.45
N ASN A 370 23.69 4.21 8.43
CA ASN A 370 24.59 4.87 7.46
C ASN A 370 24.48 4.31 6.03
N VAL A 371 23.43 3.55 5.73
CA VAL A 371 23.28 2.84 4.45
C VAL A 371 22.92 3.81 3.30
N LEU A 372 22.14 4.86 3.58
CA LEU A 372 21.68 5.84 2.60
C LEU A 372 22.22 7.24 2.83
N GLN A 373 23.21 7.41 3.71
CA GLN A 373 23.63 8.73 4.14
C GLN A 373 24.27 9.55 3.01
N ASP A 374 25.11 8.92 2.19
CA ASP A 374 25.78 9.60 1.07
C ASP A 374 24.77 10.09 0.03
N GLU A 375 23.75 9.27 -0.29
CA GLU A 375 22.68 9.63 -1.22
C GLU A 375 21.73 10.71 -0.70
N LEU A 376 21.64 10.89 0.64
CA LEU A 376 20.81 11.92 1.28
C LEU A 376 21.53 13.29 1.33
N ILE A 377 22.87 13.30 1.19
CA ILE A 377 23.69 14.53 1.21
C ILE A 377 23.72 15.18 -0.19
N ASP A 378 23.68 14.37 -1.25
CA ASP A 378 23.65 14.80 -2.66
C ASP A 378 22.28 15.33 -3.11
#